data_6650f61da9dccc6ed700c7cb297d42e0
#
_entry.id   6650f61da9dccc6ed700c7cb297d42e0
#
_cell.length_a   1.000
_cell.length_b   1.000
_cell.length_c   1.000
_cell.angle_alpha   90.00
_cell.angle_beta   90.00
_cell.angle_gamma   90.00
#
_symmetry.space_group_name_H-M   'P 1'
#
loop_
_entity.id
_entity.type
_entity.pdbx_description
1 polymer ?
#
loop_
_entity_poly.entity_id
_entity_poly.type
_entity_poly.pdbx_seq_one_letter_code
_entity_poly.pdbx_strand_id
1 'polypeptide(L)'
;MSSTGSIILGLSFAALHSCLCKIFFAKFLRQKMNISFYIVVLFLDFLIGIIATQIKGGFSEDDFLRGELHLSKINPHLIYYIFLPLIIFDSSSNASFHIVQQQIVTTILVAGPDVFISKGITTLFVVYLFPHDFEWSWVTSLLLGSILSTTYPESIVTLLQDCGASHSLSSLIESEALLNDGLVFVLFSIFNRIIVGRSFAIGQAISDIIRVSLSGTLLGLFCGFRCVFILNRINNELKIEITITFGIVYLMFYVADAELGVSAVLSLISVGLYMSKHKYCISSNVQFSLAGSWTIIVFVVNLLIFTFSGLSIAHSFVGIETTLTT
;
A
#
# COMPACT_ATOMS: atom_id res chain seq x y z
N MET A 1 30.31 13.20 -4.26
CA MET A 1 29.03 13.48 -4.98
C MET A 1 28.04 14.17 -4.05
N SER A 2 27.11 15.00 -4.56
CA SER A 2 26.03 15.57 -3.73
C SER A 2 25.11 14.45 -3.24
N SER A 3 24.49 14.60 -2.06
CA SER A 3 23.56 13.61 -1.50
C SER A 3 22.43 13.24 -2.48
N THR A 4 22.02 14.19 -3.33
CA THR A 4 21.04 13.97 -4.40
C THR A 4 21.54 13.06 -5.50
N GLY A 5 22.83 13.13 -5.87
CA GLY A 5 23.43 12.26 -6.89
C GLY A 5 23.48 10.79 -6.46
N SER A 6 23.81 10.53 -5.19
CA SER A 6 23.84 9.17 -4.66
C SER A 6 22.43 8.57 -4.52
N ILE A 7 21.41 9.38 -4.18
CA ILE A 7 20.01 8.94 -4.16
C ILE A 7 19.52 8.55 -5.56
N ILE A 8 19.83 9.36 -6.59
CA ILE A 8 19.43 9.05 -7.98
C ILE A 8 20.14 7.76 -8.46
N LEU A 9 21.42 7.58 -8.12
CA LEU A 9 22.14 6.36 -8.43
C LEU A 9 21.49 5.13 -7.77
N GLY A 10 21.19 5.21 -6.48
CA GLY A 10 20.50 4.15 -5.74
C GLY A 10 19.14 3.81 -6.34
N LEU A 11 18.28 4.82 -6.65
CA LEU A 11 16.98 4.61 -7.29
C LEU A 11 17.09 3.94 -8.66
N SER A 12 18.04 4.38 -9.49
CA SER A 12 18.24 3.79 -10.82
C SER A 12 18.72 2.34 -10.73
N PHE A 13 19.60 2.04 -9.79
CA PHE A 13 20.07 0.68 -9.55
C PHE A 13 18.96 -0.21 -8.99
N ALA A 14 18.20 0.26 -7.99
CA ALA A 14 17.05 -0.45 -7.44
C ALA A 14 16.06 -0.84 -8.55
N ALA A 15 15.74 0.08 -9.45
CA ALA A 15 14.86 -0.18 -10.59
C ALA A 15 15.43 -1.21 -11.56
N LEU A 16 16.70 -1.09 -11.93
CA LEU A 16 17.39 -2.01 -12.85
C LEU A 16 17.54 -3.41 -12.27
N HIS A 17 18.05 -3.50 -11.05
CA HIS A 17 18.24 -4.75 -10.31
C HIS A 17 16.92 -5.51 -10.17
N SER A 18 15.85 -4.83 -9.78
CA SER A 18 14.54 -5.45 -9.63
C SER A 18 13.94 -5.89 -10.97
N CYS A 19 14.15 -5.14 -12.07
CA CYS A 19 13.77 -5.59 -13.41
C CYS A 19 14.54 -6.85 -13.82
N LEU A 20 15.84 -6.92 -13.54
CA LEU A 20 16.65 -8.11 -13.79
C LEU A 20 16.18 -9.32 -12.95
N CYS A 21 15.84 -9.09 -11.68
CA CYS A 21 15.24 -10.10 -10.82
C CYS A 21 13.91 -10.62 -11.39
N LYS A 22 13.07 -9.76 -11.96
CA LYS A 22 11.82 -10.19 -12.61
C LYS A 22 12.07 -11.10 -13.80
N ILE A 23 13.05 -10.78 -14.63
CA ILE A 23 13.45 -11.61 -15.80
C ILE A 23 13.96 -12.98 -15.32
N PHE A 24 14.83 -12.97 -14.32
CA PHE A 24 15.38 -14.20 -13.74
C PHE A 24 14.27 -15.04 -13.06
N PHE A 25 13.41 -14.41 -12.27
CA PHE A 25 12.29 -15.04 -11.60
C PHE A 25 11.30 -15.66 -12.60
N ALA A 26 10.92 -14.94 -13.64
CA ALA A 26 10.03 -15.42 -14.67
C ALA A 26 10.60 -16.64 -15.40
N LYS A 27 11.92 -16.69 -15.59
CA LYS A 27 12.61 -17.76 -16.33
C LYS A 27 12.91 -19.01 -15.48
N PHE A 28 13.16 -18.85 -14.18
CA PHE A 28 13.71 -19.92 -13.33
C PHE A 28 12.81 -20.38 -12.19
N LEU A 29 12.12 -19.44 -11.50
CA LEU A 29 11.39 -19.75 -10.28
C LEU A 29 9.87 -19.91 -10.47
N ARG A 30 9.26 -19.21 -11.42
CA ARG A 30 7.80 -19.23 -11.62
C ARG A 30 7.26 -20.65 -11.84
N GLN A 31 8.06 -21.56 -12.42
CA GLN A 31 7.66 -22.96 -12.64
C GLN A 31 7.77 -23.86 -11.40
N LYS A 32 8.53 -23.43 -10.37
CA LYS A 32 8.83 -24.27 -9.19
C LYS A 32 8.24 -23.75 -7.89
N MET A 33 7.99 -22.47 -7.76
CA MET A 33 7.58 -21.84 -6.51
C MET A 33 6.48 -20.80 -6.77
N ASN A 34 5.31 -21.00 -6.15
CA ASN A 34 4.17 -20.05 -6.18
C ASN A 34 4.40 -18.88 -5.22
N ILE A 35 5.57 -18.22 -5.33
CA ILE A 35 5.93 -17.07 -4.50
C ILE A 35 5.76 -15.81 -5.33
N SER A 36 5.20 -14.74 -4.74
CA SER A 36 5.13 -13.43 -5.40
C SER A 36 6.52 -12.89 -5.69
N PHE A 37 6.72 -12.36 -6.89
CA PHE A 37 7.97 -11.72 -7.31
C PHE A 37 8.41 -10.61 -6.36
N TYR A 38 7.51 -9.82 -5.83
CA TYR A 38 7.81 -8.71 -4.92
C TYR A 38 8.45 -9.16 -3.60
N ILE A 39 8.08 -10.35 -3.09
CA ILE A 39 8.70 -10.94 -1.90
C ILE A 39 10.18 -11.28 -2.17
N VAL A 40 10.48 -11.77 -3.37
CA VAL A 40 11.87 -12.07 -3.75
C VAL A 40 12.70 -10.79 -3.84
N VAL A 41 12.15 -9.71 -4.41
CA VAL A 41 12.79 -8.40 -4.45
C VAL A 41 13.08 -7.91 -3.03
N LEU A 42 12.09 -7.92 -2.14
CA LEU A 42 12.25 -7.51 -0.73
C LEU A 42 13.38 -8.29 -0.05
N PHE A 43 13.41 -9.61 -0.22
CA PHE A 43 14.43 -10.44 0.42
C PHE A 43 15.83 -10.19 -0.13
N LEU A 44 15.97 -9.99 -1.44
CA LEU A 44 17.26 -9.64 -2.07
C LEU A 44 17.75 -8.27 -1.60
N ASP A 45 16.87 -7.27 -1.55
CA ASP A 45 17.23 -5.94 -1.09
C ASP A 45 17.54 -5.91 0.41
N PHE A 46 16.88 -6.76 1.20
CA PHE A 46 17.25 -7.00 2.59
C PHE A 46 18.68 -7.55 2.72
N LEU A 47 19.07 -8.55 1.91
CA LEU A 47 20.44 -9.09 1.91
C LEU A 47 21.46 -8.04 1.45
N ILE A 48 21.15 -7.29 0.39
CA ILE A 48 22.01 -6.19 -0.08
C ILE A 48 22.17 -5.14 1.03
N GLY A 49 21.09 -4.79 1.73
CA GLY A 49 21.12 -3.84 2.84
C GLY A 49 22.00 -4.30 4.00
N ILE A 50 21.97 -5.59 4.39
CA ILE A 50 22.86 -6.15 5.41
C ILE A 50 24.32 -6.06 4.95
N ILE A 51 24.60 -6.48 3.71
CA ILE A 51 25.95 -6.42 3.16
C ILE A 51 26.45 -4.98 3.13
N ALA A 52 25.63 -4.02 2.68
CA ALA A 52 25.98 -2.61 2.62
C ALA A 52 26.26 -2.00 4.01
N THR A 53 25.54 -2.45 5.05
CA THR A 53 25.74 -1.97 6.43
C THR A 53 26.96 -2.62 7.10
N GLN A 54 27.23 -3.89 6.84
CA GLN A 54 28.38 -4.64 7.41
C GLN A 54 29.73 -4.19 6.81
N ILE A 55 29.76 -3.84 5.52
CA ILE A 55 30.98 -3.44 4.81
C ILE A 55 31.41 -1.99 5.15
N LYS A 56 30.71 -1.28 6.03
CA LYS A 56 31.05 0.09 6.48
C LYS A 56 32.52 0.32 6.91
N GLY A 57 33.29 -0.74 7.10
CA GLY A 57 34.72 -0.67 7.51
C GLY A 57 35.74 -0.65 6.37
N GLY A 58 35.39 -0.94 5.12
CA GLY A 58 36.37 -1.15 4.05
C GLY A 58 36.13 -0.40 2.72
N PHE A 59 34.92 -0.03 2.39
CA PHE A 59 34.59 0.63 1.12
C PHE A 59 33.97 2.03 1.37
N SER A 60 34.77 2.93 1.94
CA SER A 60 34.34 4.31 2.27
C SER A 60 34.16 5.22 1.04
N GLU A 61 34.42 4.75 -0.17
CA GLU A 61 34.37 5.55 -1.40
C GLU A 61 33.32 5.13 -2.42
N ASP A 62 32.63 3.98 -2.26
CA ASP A 62 31.64 3.54 -3.23
C ASP A 62 30.33 4.34 -3.07
N ASP A 63 30.12 5.27 -3.99
CA ASP A 63 28.91 6.11 -4.10
C ASP A 63 27.62 5.28 -4.19
N PHE A 64 27.73 4.03 -4.62
CA PHE A 64 26.62 3.08 -4.73
C PHE A 64 26.08 2.67 -3.34
N LEU A 65 26.93 2.15 -2.45
CA LEU A 65 26.53 1.73 -1.09
C LEU A 65 26.02 2.91 -0.26
N ARG A 66 26.54 4.11 -0.50
CA ARG A 66 25.99 5.35 0.09
C ARG A 66 24.59 5.65 -0.44
N GLY A 67 24.32 5.41 -1.72
CA GLY A 67 22.98 5.55 -2.33
C GLY A 67 21.96 4.66 -1.63
N GLU A 68 22.27 3.38 -1.47
CA GLU A 68 21.41 2.40 -0.77
C GLU A 68 21.16 2.80 0.70
N LEU A 69 22.20 3.27 1.39
CA LEU A 69 22.09 3.73 2.78
C LEU A 69 21.25 5.02 2.90
N HIS A 70 21.29 5.90 1.90
CA HIS A 70 20.41 7.08 1.85
C HIS A 70 18.96 6.70 1.56
N LEU A 71 18.73 5.67 0.72
CA LEU A 71 17.39 5.13 0.46
C LEU A 71 16.77 4.49 1.70
N SER A 72 17.55 3.80 2.54
CA SER A 72 17.06 3.22 3.80
C SER A 72 16.55 4.27 4.81
N LYS A 73 16.99 5.53 4.67
CA LYS A 73 16.62 6.67 5.54
C LYS A 73 15.55 7.57 4.94
N ILE A 74 14.89 7.14 3.87
CA ILE A 74 13.80 7.93 3.26
C ILE A 74 12.68 8.14 4.28
N ASN A 75 12.15 9.35 4.33
CA ASN A 75 11.06 9.69 5.21
C ASN A 75 9.80 8.85 4.88
N PRO A 76 9.25 8.09 5.83
CA PRO A 76 8.04 7.29 5.63
C PRO A 76 6.84 8.10 5.11
N HIS A 77 6.76 9.39 5.44
CA HIS A 77 5.72 10.27 4.91
C HIS A 77 5.76 10.43 3.39
N LEU A 78 6.96 10.37 2.79
CA LEU A 78 7.11 10.43 1.34
C LEU A 78 6.51 9.19 0.68
N ILE A 79 6.77 8.01 1.25
CA ILE A 79 6.18 6.74 0.79
C ILE A 79 4.65 6.81 0.90
N TYR A 80 4.13 7.29 2.03
CA TYR A 80 2.71 7.42 2.30
C TYR A 80 2.00 8.37 1.31
N TYR A 81 2.52 9.60 1.11
CA TYR A 81 1.84 10.60 0.28
C TYR A 81 2.07 10.44 -1.21
N ILE A 82 3.17 9.79 -1.64
CA ILE A 82 3.48 9.64 -3.07
C ILE A 82 3.04 8.29 -3.61
N PHE A 83 3.38 7.19 -2.93
CA PHE A 83 3.18 5.87 -3.50
C PHE A 83 1.82 5.25 -3.18
N LEU A 84 1.34 5.44 -1.96
CA LEU A 84 0.09 4.82 -1.51
C LEU A 84 -1.14 5.24 -2.36
N PRO A 85 -1.33 6.53 -2.70
CA PRO A 85 -2.47 6.95 -3.51
C PRO A 85 -2.55 6.25 -4.86
N LEU A 86 -1.40 5.99 -5.49
CA LEU A 86 -1.33 5.36 -6.80
C LEU A 86 -1.78 3.90 -6.76
N ILE A 87 -1.29 3.14 -5.78
CA ILE A 87 -1.62 1.71 -5.63
C ILE A 87 -3.10 1.52 -5.32
N ILE A 88 -3.61 2.29 -4.35
CA ILE A 88 -5.01 2.16 -3.92
C ILE A 88 -5.97 2.57 -5.03
N PHE A 89 -5.65 3.65 -5.75
CA PHE A 89 -6.49 4.09 -6.85
C PHE A 89 -6.49 3.08 -7.99
N ASP A 90 -5.35 2.53 -8.38
CA ASP A 90 -5.28 1.52 -9.44
C ASP A 90 -6.09 0.26 -9.07
N SER A 91 -5.87 -0.30 -7.88
CA SER A 91 -6.63 -1.44 -7.38
C SER A 91 -8.13 -1.19 -7.38
N SER A 92 -8.57 -0.03 -6.87
CA SER A 92 -10.00 0.31 -6.78
C SER A 92 -10.63 0.63 -8.13
N SER A 93 -9.90 1.25 -9.07
CA SER A 93 -10.39 1.57 -10.41
C SER A 93 -10.47 0.35 -11.33
N ASN A 94 -9.62 -0.65 -11.10
CA ASN A 94 -9.63 -1.93 -11.83
C ASN A 94 -10.67 -2.91 -11.28
N ALA A 95 -11.10 -2.74 -10.03
CA ALA A 95 -12.15 -3.57 -9.44
C ALA A 95 -13.46 -3.49 -10.25
N SER A 96 -14.14 -4.64 -10.41
CA SER A 96 -15.39 -4.73 -11.17
C SER A 96 -16.56 -4.18 -10.37
N PHE A 97 -16.87 -2.88 -10.51
CA PHE A 97 -17.93 -2.20 -9.73
C PHE A 97 -19.24 -3.00 -9.63
N HIS A 98 -19.69 -3.60 -10.72
CA HIS A 98 -20.97 -4.33 -10.75
C HIS A 98 -20.95 -5.55 -9.82
N ILE A 99 -19.84 -6.28 -9.80
CA ILE A 99 -19.66 -7.44 -8.91
C ILE A 99 -19.52 -6.96 -7.46
N VAL A 100 -18.74 -5.91 -7.23
CA VAL A 100 -18.57 -5.29 -5.91
C VAL A 100 -19.92 -4.85 -5.36
N GLN A 101 -20.75 -4.19 -6.16
CA GLN A 101 -22.08 -3.73 -5.75
C GLN A 101 -23.03 -4.88 -5.41
N GLN A 102 -23.03 -5.97 -6.20
CA GLN A 102 -23.86 -7.14 -5.92
C GLN A 102 -23.42 -7.86 -4.64
N GLN A 103 -22.13 -7.86 -4.33
CA GLN A 103 -21.57 -8.59 -3.21
C GLN A 103 -21.22 -7.69 -2.01
N ILE A 104 -21.55 -6.40 -2.04
CA ILE A 104 -21.11 -5.43 -1.01
C ILE A 104 -21.50 -5.83 0.41
N VAL A 105 -22.68 -6.39 0.59
CA VAL A 105 -23.15 -6.87 1.90
C VAL A 105 -22.29 -8.05 2.37
N THR A 106 -22.02 -9.01 1.49
CA THR A 106 -21.15 -10.15 1.78
C THR A 106 -19.72 -9.68 2.08
N THR A 107 -19.21 -8.76 1.28
CA THR A 107 -17.86 -8.19 1.45
C THR A 107 -17.73 -7.47 2.79
N ILE A 108 -18.70 -6.65 3.19
CA ILE A 108 -18.70 -5.97 4.49
C ILE A 108 -18.83 -6.98 5.65
N LEU A 109 -19.69 -8.00 5.49
CA LEU A 109 -19.87 -9.04 6.51
C LEU A 109 -18.64 -9.92 6.68
N VAL A 110 -17.83 -10.09 5.64
CA VAL A 110 -16.56 -10.85 5.72
C VAL A 110 -15.44 -9.95 6.22
N ALA A 111 -15.20 -8.80 5.56
CA ALA A 111 -14.10 -7.89 5.89
C ALA A 111 -14.20 -7.32 7.32
N GLY A 112 -15.39 -6.98 7.80
CA GLY A 112 -15.57 -6.40 9.14
C GLY A 112 -15.13 -7.36 10.25
N PRO A 113 -15.77 -8.51 10.43
CA PRO A 113 -15.39 -9.49 11.45
C PRO A 113 -13.96 -10.02 11.27
N ASP A 114 -13.50 -10.25 10.02
CA ASP A 114 -12.14 -10.72 9.74
C ASP A 114 -11.10 -9.79 10.31
N VAL A 115 -11.21 -8.50 10.03
CA VAL A 115 -10.31 -7.47 10.56
C VAL A 115 -10.26 -7.50 12.10
N PHE A 116 -11.41 -7.60 12.78
CA PHE A 116 -11.44 -7.60 14.25
C PHE A 116 -10.93 -8.92 14.84
N ILE A 117 -11.25 -10.06 14.26
CA ILE A 117 -10.80 -11.38 14.72
C ILE A 117 -9.30 -11.52 14.50
N SER A 118 -8.81 -11.24 13.32
CA SER A 118 -7.39 -11.32 12.97
C SER A 118 -6.54 -10.41 13.87
N LYS A 119 -6.97 -9.16 14.08
CA LYS A 119 -6.32 -8.22 15.01
C LYS A 119 -6.38 -8.69 16.45
N GLY A 120 -7.53 -9.18 16.89
CA GLY A 120 -7.70 -9.69 18.25
C GLY A 120 -6.75 -10.86 18.55
N ILE A 121 -6.67 -11.83 17.65
CA ILE A 121 -5.78 -12.99 17.77
C ILE A 121 -4.32 -12.54 17.75
N THR A 122 -3.93 -11.67 16.82
CA THR A 122 -2.55 -11.17 16.73
C THR A 122 -2.17 -10.37 17.97
N THR A 123 -3.08 -9.53 18.49
CA THR A 123 -2.86 -8.77 19.73
C THR A 123 -2.68 -9.69 20.93
N LEU A 124 -3.54 -10.70 21.09
CA LEU A 124 -3.41 -11.69 22.15
C LEU A 124 -2.08 -12.44 22.05
N PHE A 125 -1.70 -12.84 20.84
CA PHE A 125 -0.42 -13.51 20.61
C PHE A 125 0.75 -12.60 21.04
N VAL A 126 0.75 -11.34 20.66
CA VAL A 126 1.81 -10.37 21.03
C VAL A 126 1.85 -10.15 22.54
N VAL A 127 0.71 -9.93 23.17
CA VAL A 127 0.66 -9.63 24.62
C VAL A 127 1.09 -10.84 25.48
N TYR A 128 0.73 -12.07 25.09
CA TYR A 128 0.96 -13.24 25.94
C TYR A 128 2.20 -14.08 25.58
N LEU A 129 2.64 -14.06 24.30
CA LEU A 129 3.79 -14.85 23.86
C LEU A 129 5.10 -14.07 23.82
N PHE A 130 5.07 -12.75 23.64
CA PHE A 130 6.31 -11.97 23.68
C PHE A 130 6.81 -11.82 25.13
N PRO A 131 8.12 -11.85 25.35
CA PRO A 131 8.71 -11.72 26.69
C PRO A 131 8.27 -10.42 27.37
N HIS A 132 8.01 -10.49 28.67
CA HIS A 132 7.54 -9.36 29.49
C HIS A 132 8.57 -8.24 29.69
N ASP A 133 9.79 -8.40 29.18
CA ASP A 133 10.85 -7.39 29.24
C ASP A 133 10.51 -6.13 28.41
N PHE A 134 9.63 -6.25 27.43
CA PHE A 134 9.01 -5.13 26.73
C PHE A 134 7.62 -4.90 27.35
N GLU A 135 7.42 -3.81 28.07
CA GLU A 135 6.11 -3.39 28.58
C GLU A 135 5.16 -3.01 27.41
N TRP A 136 4.71 -4.01 26.66
CA TRP A 136 3.78 -3.84 25.57
C TRP A 136 2.41 -3.43 26.09
N SER A 137 2.06 -2.16 25.93
CA SER A 137 0.71 -1.68 26.17
C SER A 137 -0.28 -2.40 25.25
N TRP A 138 -1.48 -2.69 25.74
CA TRP A 138 -2.57 -3.22 24.94
C TRP A 138 -2.82 -2.43 23.65
N VAL A 139 -2.69 -1.10 23.71
CA VAL A 139 -2.90 -0.21 22.57
C VAL A 139 -1.78 -0.38 21.53
N THR A 140 -0.54 -0.52 21.97
CA THR A 140 0.61 -0.79 21.06
C THR A 140 0.47 -2.14 20.39
N SER A 141 0.01 -3.16 21.12
CA SER A 141 -0.25 -4.49 20.56
C SER A 141 -1.41 -4.49 19.56
N LEU A 142 -2.47 -3.70 19.80
CA LEU A 142 -3.58 -3.48 18.87
C LEU A 142 -3.11 -2.74 17.60
N LEU A 143 -2.21 -1.76 17.75
CA LEU A 143 -1.61 -1.08 16.61
C LEU A 143 -0.83 -2.06 15.74
N LEU A 144 0.05 -2.87 16.34
CA LEU A 144 0.82 -3.89 15.63
C LEU A 144 -0.11 -4.93 14.99
N GLY A 145 -1.12 -5.41 15.70
CA GLY A 145 -2.14 -6.31 15.16
C GLY A 145 -2.87 -5.72 13.96
N SER A 146 -3.13 -4.39 13.97
CA SER A 146 -3.74 -3.72 12.82
C SER A 146 -2.83 -3.69 11.60
N ILE A 147 -1.53 -3.51 11.77
CA ILE A 147 -0.55 -3.52 10.66
C ILE A 147 -0.42 -4.93 10.07
N LEU A 148 -0.31 -5.95 10.93
CA LEU A 148 -0.09 -7.34 10.49
C LEU A 148 -1.33 -8.01 9.88
N SER A 149 -2.52 -7.44 10.06
CA SER A 149 -3.76 -8.02 9.53
C SER A 149 -4.07 -7.61 8.09
N THR A 150 -3.24 -6.77 7.46
CA THR A 150 -3.38 -6.44 6.03
C THR A 150 -3.08 -7.65 5.17
N THR A 151 -3.91 -7.90 4.16
CA THR A 151 -3.75 -9.00 3.21
C THR A 151 -3.36 -8.47 1.84
N TYR A 152 -2.44 -9.15 1.17
CA TYR A 152 -2.07 -8.83 -0.21
C TYR A 152 -2.76 -9.79 -1.18
N PRO A 153 -3.89 -9.39 -1.81
CA PRO A 153 -4.76 -10.29 -2.53
C PRO A 153 -4.19 -10.74 -3.89
N GLU A 154 -3.27 -9.98 -4.48
CA GLU A 154 -2.80 -10.18 -5.85
C GLU A 154 -2.27 -11.62 -6.08
N SER A 155 -1.53 -12.16 -5.13
CA SER A 155 -0.99 -13.53 -5.22
C SER A 155 -2.10 -14.59 -5.16
N ILE A 156 -3.11 -14.38 -4.30
CA ILE A 156 -4.24 -15.31 -4.14
C ILE A 156 -5.13 -15.24 -5.38
N VAL A 157 -5.41 -14.05 -5.88
CA VAL A 157 -6.23 -13.84 -7.08
C VAL A 157 -5.59 -14.47 -8.29
N THR A 158 -4.28 -14.29 -8.49
CA THR A 158 -3.54 -14.92 -9.58
C THR A 158 -3.59 -16.45 -9.50
N LEU A 159 -3.39 -17.01 -8.31
CA LEU A 159 -3.48 -18.45 -8.08
C LEU A 159 -4.88 -18.98 -8.39
N LEU A 160 -5.93 -18.28 -7.95
CA LEU A 160 -7.32 -18.67 -8.22
C LEU A 160 -7.65 -18.64 -9.71
N GLN A 161 -7.16 -17.63 -10.43
CA GLN A 161 -7.30 -17.54 -11.89
C GLN A 161 -6.57 -18.69 -12.59
N ASP A 162 -5.36 -19.02 -12.17
CA ASP A 162 -4.59 -20.17 -12.70
C ASP A 162 -5.30 -21.50 -12.42
N CYS A 163 -6.01 -21.63 -11.29
CA CYS A 163 -6.84 -22.80 -10.96
C CYS A 163 -8.20 -22.82 -11.67
N GLY A 164 -8.54 -21.81 -12.49
CA GLY A 164 -9.82 -21.74 -13.20
C GLY A 164 -11.01 -21.35 -12.31
N ALA A 165 -10.76 -20.67 -11.18
CA ALA A 165 -11.82 -20.19 -10.32
C ALA A 165 -12.69 -19.12 -11.03
N SER A 166 -13.93 -18.97 -10.57
CA SER A 166 -14.85 -17.99 -11.16
C SER A 166 -14.34 -16.56 -10.96
N HIS A 167 -14.52 -15.71 -11.96
CA HIS A 167 -14.20 -14.28 -11.88
C HIS A 167 -14.91 -13.58 -10.71
N SER A 168 -16.10 -14.05 -10.35
CA SER A 168 -16.86 -13.52 -9.21
C SER A 168 -16.17 -13.76 -7.88
N LEU A 169 -15.53 -14.94 -7.69
CA LEU A 169 -14.78 -15.25 -6.47
C LEU A 169 -13.49 -14.41 -6.38
N SER A 170 -12.76 -14.28 -7.47
CA SER A 170 -11.56 -13.42 -7.52
C SER A 170 -11.91 -11.96 -7.19
N SER A 171 -12.98 -11.44 -7.76
CA SER A 171 -13.44 -10.07 -7.51
C SER A 171 -13.98 -9.87 -6.08
N LEU A 172 -14.56 -10.91 -5.46
CA LEU A 172 -14.96 -10.84 -4.05
C LEU A 172 -13.74 -10.68 -3.15
N ILE A 173 -12.69 -11.47 -3.38
CA ILE A 173 -11.46 -11.42 -2.60
C ILE A 173 -10.73 -10.08 -2.78
N GLU A 174 -10.68 -9.55 -4.01
CA GLU A 174 -10.13 -8.21 -4.28
C GLU A 174 -10.92 -7.13 -3.54
N SER A 175 -12.25 -7.20 -3.55
CA SER A 175 -13.12 -6.24 -2.89
C SER A 175 -13.00 -6.30 -1.36
N GLU A 176 -12.90 -7.51 -0.82
CA GLU A 176 -12.70 -7.75 0.62
C GLU A 176 -11.37 -7.14 1.07
N ALA A 177 -10.28 -7.42 0.34
CA ALA A 177 -8.97 -6.88 0.66
C ALA A 177 -8.93 -5.33 0.59
N LEU A 178 -9.56 -4.72 -0.42
CA LEU A 178 -9.69 -3.27 -0.51
C LEU A 178 -10.39 -2.66 0.70
N LEU A 179 -11.50 -3.25 1.16
CA LEU A 179 -12.21 -2.78 2.34
C LEU A 179 -11.42 -3.04 3.63
N ASN A 180 -10.73 -4.18 3.71
CA ASN A 180 -9.85 -4.51 4.82
C ASN A 180 -8.75 -3.45 4.96
N ASP A 181 -8.04 -3.12 3.88
CA ASP A 181 -7.01 -2.08 3.87
C ASP A 181 -7.56 -0.73 4.33
N GLY A 182 -8.73 -0.33 3.84
CA GLY A 182 -9.40 0.90 4.27
C GLY A 182 -9.71 0.94 5.76
N LEU A 183 -10.23 -0.15 6.32
CA LEU A 183 -10.54 -0.28 7.75
C LEU A 183 -9.28 -0.33 8.61
N VAL A 184 -8.24 -1.03 8.16
CA VAL A 184 -6.95 -1.09 8.85
C VAL A 184 -6.34 0.29 9.01
N PHE A 185 -6.35 1.12 7.96
CA PHE A 185 -5.86 2.49 8.04
C PHE A 185 -6.63 3.35 9.03
N VAL A 186 -7.96 3.21 9.09
CA VAL A 186 -8.78 3.90 10.08
C VAL A 186 -8.40 3.49 11.50
N LEU A 187 -8.29 2.19 11.76
CA LEU A 187 -7.91 1.67 13.07
C LEU A 187 -6.49 2.07 13.47
N PHE A 188 -5.54 1.97 12.54
CA PHE A 188 -4.17 2.45 12.73
C PHE A 188 -4.15 3.93 13.15
N SER A 189 -4.87 4.79 12.44
CA SER A 189 -4.94 6.23 12.75
C SER A 189 -5.50 6.49 14.14
N ILE A 190 -6.51 5.74 14.57
CA ILE A 190 -7.14 5.88 15.88
C ILE A 190 -6.19 5.41 16.98
N PHE A 191 -5.60 4.22 16.86
CA PHE A 191 -4.67 3.70 17.85
C PHE A 191 -3.41 4.57 17.95
N ASN A 192 -2.89 5.06 16.86
CA ASN A 192 -1.76 5.99 16.85
C ASN A 192 -2.08 7.30 17.62
N ARG A 193 -3.29 7.86 17.43
CA ARG A 193 -3.74 9.05 18.19
C ARG A 193 -3.85 8.78 19.69
N ILE A 194 -4.25 7.57 20.08
CA ILE A 194 -4.32 7.16 21.49
C ILE A 194 -2.91 7.06 22.09
N ILE A 195 -1.96 6.47 21.38
CA ILE A 195 -0.55 6.35 21.84
C ILE A 195 0.08 7.73 22.04
N VAL A 196 -0.24 8.71 21.18
CA VAL A 196 0.27 10.10 21.26
C VAL A 196 -0.39 10.90 22.40
N GLY A 197 -1.25 10.30 23.22
CA GLY A 197 -1.73 10.90 24.47
C GLY A 197 -3.18 11.37 24.50
N ARG A 198 -4.04 10.92 23.57
CA ARG A 198 -5.48 11.15 23.68
C ARG A 198 -6.11 10.12 24.63
N SER A 199 -7.02 10.58 25.49
CA SER A 199 -7.74 9.71 26.41
C SER A 199 -8.52 8.62 25.65
N PHE A 200 -8.36 7.36 26.09
CA PHE A 200 -9.07 6.23 25.49
C PHE A 200 -10.46 6.09 26.12
N ALA A 201 -11.50 6.37 25.34
CA ALA A 201 -12.88 6.01 25.68
C ALA A 201 -13.43 5.14 24.54
N ILE A 202 -13.83 3.91 24.83
CA ILE A 202 -14.31 2.93 23.85
C ILE A 202 -15.45 3.52 23.00
N GLY A 203 -16.41 4.24 23.60
CA GLY A 203 -17.51 4.87 22.88
C GLY A 203 -17.05 5.96 21.88
N GLN A 204 -16.01 6.72 22.23
CA GLN A 204 -15.43 7.72 21.33
C GLN A 204 -14.67 7.05 20.17
N ALA A 205 -13.93 5.96 20.43
CA ALA A 205 -13.23 5.21 19.41
C ALA A 205 -14.19 4.65 18.35
N ILE A 206 -15.32 4.06 18.78
CA ILE A 206 -16.36 3.53 17.85
C ILE A 206 -16.97 4.68 17.05
N SER A 207 -17.31 5.80 17.69
CA SER A 207 -17.85 6.98 17.01
C SER A 207 -16.87 7.54 15.99
N ASP A 208 -15.57 7.59 16.33
CA ASP A 208 -14.52 8.07 15.43
C ASP A 208 -14.31 7.11 14.24
N ILE A 209 -14.37 5.79 14.45
CA ILE A 209 -14.32 4.81 13.35
C ILE A 209 -15.44 5.08 12.34
N ILE A 210 -16.70 5.17 12.83
CA ILE A 210 -17.85 5.40 11.96
C ILE A 210 -17.74 6.74 11.25
N ARG A 211 -17.41 7.79 11.98
CA ARG A 211 -17.29 9.15 11.44
C ARG A 211 -16.20 9.24 10.37
N VAL A 212 -14.99 8.77 10.65
CA VAL A 212 -13.84 8.86 9.76
C VAL A 212 -14.03 8.00 8.51
N SER A 213 -14.63 6.81 8.66
CA SER A 213 -14.91 5.93 7.53
C SER A 213 -16.02 6.49 6.63
N LEU A 214 -17.15 6.89 7.22
CA LEU A 214 -18.30 7.38 6.45
C LEU A 214 -17.99 8.71 5.74
N SER A 215 -17.35 9.65 6.45
CA SER A 215 -16.97 10.94 5.85
C SER A 215 -15.93 10.78 4.75
N GLY A 216 -14.96 9.88 4.91
CA GLY A 216 -14.00 9.54 3.86
C GLY A 216 -14.68 8.99 2.60
N THR A 217 -15.57 8.01 2.78
CA THR A 217 -16.34 7.42 1.66
C THR A 217 -17.20 8.48 0.94
N LEU A 218 -17.90 9.34 1.67
CA LEU A 218 -18.72 10.40 1.07
C LEU A 218 -17.88 11.43 0.31
N LEU A 219 -16.74 11.82 0.86
CA LEU A 219 -15.78 12.71 0.19
C LEU A 219 -15.29 12.09 -1.12
N GLY A 220 -14.92 10.81 -1.09
CA GLY A 220 -14.48 10.08 -2.27
C GLY A 220 -15.56 10.00 -3.36
N LEU A 221 -16.81 9.71 -3.00
CA LEU A 221 -17.94 9.71 -3.95
C LEU A 221 -18.15 11.10 -4.57
N PHE A 222 -18.08 12.16 -3.77
CA PHE A 222 -18.17 13.53 -4.28
C PHE A 222 -17.04 13.88 -5.25
N CYS A 223 -15.80 13.56 -4.90
CA CYS A 223 -14.66 13.78 -5.78
C CYS A 223 -14.72 12.93 -7.05
N GLY A 224 -15.14 11.66 -6.93
CA GLY A 224 -15.37 10.78 -8.08
C GLY A 224 -16.43 11.34 -9.05
N PHE A 225 -17.55 11.84 -8.51
CA PHE A 225 -18.57 12.52 -9.32
C PHE A 225 -17.98 13.73 -10.07
N ARG A 226 -17.21 14.58 -9.39
CA ARG A 226 -16.55 15.74 -10.01
C ARG A 226 -15.54 15.31 -11.08
N CYS A 227 -14.76 14.28 -10.82
CA CYS A 227 -13.81 13.72 -11.78
C CYS A 227 -14.51 13.26 -13.06
N VAL A 228 -15.53 12.43 -12.93
CA VAL A 228 -16.35 11.95 -14.08
C VAL A 228 -17.01 13.10 -14.83
N PHE A 229 -17.52 14.10 -14.10
CA PHE A 229 -18.13 15.29 -14.74
C PHE A 229 -17.12 16.08 -15.59
N ILE A 230 -15.86 16.19 -15.12
CA ILE A 230 -14.78 16.87 -15.87
C ILE A 230 -14.39 16.01 -17.08
N LEU A 231 -14.16 14.72 -16.88
CA LEU A 231 -13.75 13.80 -17.96
C LEU A 231 -14.79 13.73 -19.09
N ASN A 232 -16.09 13.79 -18.79
CA ASN A 232 -17.15 13.85 -19.78
C ASN A 232 -17.11 15.09 -20.70
N ARG A 233 -16.37 16.11 -20.30
CA ARG A 233 -16.19 17.36 -21.10
C ARG A 233 -14.97 17.31 -22.01
N ILE A 234 -14.11 16.30 -21.85
CA ILE A 234 -12.85 16.15 -22.55
C ILE A 234 -13.03 14.99 -23.54
N ASN A 235 -12.73 15.21 -24.81
CA ASN A 235 -12.87 14.18 -25.83
C ASN A 235 -11.51 13.82 -26.44
N ASN A 236 -11.10 12.55 -26.35
CA ASN A 236 -9.94 11.96 -27.03
C ASN A 236 -8.57 12.61 -26.72
N GLU A 237 -8.42 13.30 -25.60
CA GLU A 237 -7.18 13.94 -25.18
C GLU A 237 -6.47 13.12 -24.10
N LEU A 238 -5.79 12.03 -24.50
CA LEU A 238 -5.13 11.06 -23.62
C LEU A 238 -4.31 11.73 -22.50
N LYS A 239 -3.47 12.70 -22.87
CA LYS A 239 -2.57 13.36 -21.92
C LYS A 239 -3.34 14.14 -20.86
N ILE A 240 -4.40 14.82 -21.25
CA ILE A 240 -5.23 15.61 -20.34
C ILE A 240 -6.02 14.70 -19.42
N GLU A 241 -6.63 13.63 -19.94
CA GLU A 241 -7.40 12.67 -19.14
C GLU A 241 -6.53 12.00 -18.05
N ILE A 242 -5.32 11.56 -18.42
CA ILE A 242 -4.35 10.97 -17.47
C ILE A 242 -3.93 12.01 -16.42
N THR A 243 -3.57 13.22 -16.85
CA THR A 243 -3.08 14.27 -15.93
C THR A 243 -4.16 14.69 -14.93
N ILE A 244 -5.41 14.84 -15.38
CA ILE A 244 -6.54 15.19 -14.50
C ILE A 244 -6.81 14.07 -13.51
N THR A 245 -6.83 12.82 -13.94
CA THR A 245 -7.05 11.67 -13.04
C THR A 245 -5.96 11.61 -11.97
N PHE A 246 -4.71 11.76 -12.39
CA PHE A 246 -3.56 11.80 -11.49
C PHE A 246 -3.66 12.96 -10.49
N GLY A 247 -3.94 14.17 -10.98
CA GLY A 247 -4.09 15.36 -10.14
C GLY A 247 -5.21 15.24 -9.11
N ILE A 248 -6.37 14.70 -9.50
CA ILE A 248 -7.51 14.51 -8.60
C ILE A 248 -7.19 13.47 -7.52
N VAL A 249 -6.51 12.39 -7.85
CA VAL A 249 -6.10 11.33 -6.90
C VAL A 249 -5.24 11.94 -5.80
N TYR A 250 -4.20 12.69 -6.13
CA TYR A 250 -3.31 13.30 -5.14
C TYR A 250 -3.99 14.42 -4.34
N LEU A 251 -4.72 15.29 -5.03
CA LEU A 251 -5.41 16.40 -4.38
C LEU A 251 -6.43 15.89 -3.37
N MET A 252 -7.21 14.87 -3.75
CA MET A 252 -8.21 14.29 -2.88
C MET A 252 -7.57 13.59 -1.68
N PHE A 253 -6.47 12.85 -1.89
CA PHE A 253 -5.74 12.18 -0.81
C PHE A 253 -5.22 13.19 0.21
N TYR A 254 -4.59 14.28 -0.26
CA TYR A 254 -4.09 15.34 0.59
C TYR A 254 -5.21 16.04 1.37
N VAL A 255 -6.29 16.42 0.70
CA VAL A 255 -7.44 17.10 1.35
C VAL A 255 -8.10 16.19 2.39
N ALA A 256 -8.24 14.90 2.10
CA ALA A 256 -8.84 13.94 3.02
C ALA A 256 -8.01 13.78 4.30
N ASP A 257 -6.70 13.59 4.15
CA ASP A 257 -5.80 13.30 5.27
C ASP A 257 -5.39 14.57 6.04
N ALA A 258 -4.83 15.56 5.34
CA ALA A 258 -4.23 16.75 5.96
C ALA A 258 -5.26 17.79 6.40
N GLU A 259 -6.29 18.07 5.60
CA GLU A 259 -7.24 19.15 5.85
C GLU A 259 -8.46 18.69 6.66
N LEU A 260 -9.06 17.58 6.28
CA LEU A 260 -10.31 17.10 6.88
C LEU A 260 -10.09 16.05 7.97
N GLY A 261 -8.92 15.41 8.04
CA GLY A 261 -8.61 14.36 9.00
C GLY A 261 -9.57 13.15 8.90
N VAL A 262 -10.02 12.85 7.67
CA VAL A 262 -10.86 11.69 7.35
C VAL A 262 -10.01 10.59 6.70
N SER A 263 -10.57 9.39 6.47
CA SER A 263 -9.82 8.31 5.84
C SER A 263 -9.54 8.60 4.37
N ALA A 264 -8.30 8.98 4.06
CA ALA A 264 -7.84 9.20 2.69
C ALA A 264 -7.90 7.92 1.86
N VAL A 265 -7.62 6.77 2.46
CA VAL A 265 -7.66 5.45 1.80
C VAL A 265 -9.08 5.09 1.37
N LEU A 266 -10.07 5.18 2.28
CA LEU A 266 -11.48 4.94 1.94
C LEU A 266 -12.01 5.95 0.91
N SER A 267 -11.52 7.18 0.97
CA SER A 267 -11.85 8.19 -0.04
C SER A 267 -11.36 7.78 -1.42
N LEU A 268 -10.10 7.31 -1.54
CA LEU A 268 -9.53 6.83 -2.80
C LEU A 268 -10.26 5.59 -3.34
N ILE A 269 -10.54 4.62 -2.48
CA ILE A 269 -11.31 3.43 -2.86
C ILE A 269 -12.67 3.85 -3.46
N SER A 270 -13.33 4.81 -2.83
CA SER A 270 -14.63 5.31 -3.30
C SER A 270 -14.53 6.06 -4.63
N VAL A 271 -13.47 6.87 -4.85
CA VAL A 271 -13.19 7.51 -6.15
C VAL A 271 -12.97 6.47 -7.22
N GLY A 272 -12.06 5.49 -6.96
CA GLY A 272 -11.71 4.45 -7.94
C GLY A 272 -12.93 3.60 -8.33
N LEU A 273 -13.71 3.15 -7.34
CA LEU A 273 -14.95 2.40 -7.59
C LEU A 273 -15.98 3.23 -8.36
N TYR A 274 -16.12 4.52 -8.05
CA TYR A 274 -17.01 5.40 -8.78
C TYR A 274 -16.58 5.57 -10.25
N MET A 275 -15.29 5.73 -10.50
CA MET A 275 -14.73 5.79 -11.84
C MET A 275 -14.85 4.44 -12.57
N SER A 276 -14.65 3.32 -11.87
CA SER A 276 -14.89 1.98 -12.43
C SER A 276 -16.32 1.81 -12.93
N LYS A 277 -17.31 2.32 -12.21
CA LYS A 277 -18.72 2.35 -12.63
C LYS A 277 -18.94 3.14 -13.92
N HIS A 278 -18.20 4.25 -14.09
CA HIS A 278 -18.41 5.20 -15.15
C HIS A 278 -17.29 5.16 -16.20
N LYS A 279 -16.70 3.97 -16.43
CA LYS A 279 -15.61 3.79 -17.44
C LYS A 279 -15.99 4.28 -18.84
N TYR A 280 -17.28 4.31 -19.18
CA TYR A 280 -17.78 4.84 -20.46
C TYR A 280 -17.55 6.35 -20.66
N CYS A 281 -17.24 7.09 -19.59
CA CYS A 281 -16.91 8.51 -19.66
C CYS A 281 -15.51 8.79 -20.24
N ILE A 282 -14.67 7.75 -20.22
CA ILE A 282 -13.32 7.80 -20.80
C ILE A 282 -13.44 7.34 -22.26
N SER A 283 -12.85 8.09 -23.17
CA SER A 283 -12.84 7.75 -24.60
C SER A 283 -12.27 6.35 -24.82
N SER A 284 -12.91 5.54 -25.66
CA SER A 284 -12.51 4.13 -25.88
C SER A 284 -11.05 3.95 -26.30
N ASN A 285 -10.53 4.88 -27.12
CA ASN A 285 -9.13 4.88 -27.55
C ASN A 285 -8.17 5.24 -26.40
N VAL A 286 -8.64 6.02 -25.43
CA VAL A 286 -7.85 6.47 -24.28
C VAL A 286 -7.88 5.45 -23.16
N GLN A 287 -8.97 4.71 -23.00
CA GLN A 287 -9.17 3.75 -21.90
C GLN A 287 -8.07 2.68 -21.85
N PHE A 288 -7.70 2.11 -23.00
CA PHE A 288 -6.63 1.11 -23.07
C PHE A 288 -5.27 1.71 -22.71
N SER A 289 -4.96 2.89 -23.23
CA SER A 289 -3.70 3.58 -22.95
C SER A 289 -3.62 4.10 -21.52
N LEU A 290 -4.75 4.55 -20.97
CA LEU A 290 -4.86 4.96 -19.57
C LEU A 290 -4.56 3.77 -18.63
N ALA A 291 -5.23 2.64 -18.84
CA ALA A 291 -5.00 1.43 -18.06
C ALA A 291 -3.54 0.96 -18.17
N GLY A 292 -2.97 0.94 -19.37
CA GLY A 292 -1.56 0.58 -19.59
C GLY A 292 -0.59 1.53 -18.85
N SER A 293 -0.86 2.83 -18.86
CA SER A 293 -0.03 3.82 -18.16
C SER A 293 -0.08 3.62 -16.65
N TRP A 294 -1.27 3.39 -16.07
CA TRP A 294 -1.43 3.11 -14.64
C TRP A 294 -0.73 1.81 -14.25
N THR A 295 -0.86 0.74 -15.02
CA THR A 295 -0.17 -0.54 -14.76
C THR A 295 1.35 -0.37 -14.70
N ILE A 296 1.95 0.43 -15.59
CA ILE A 296 3.39 0.69 -15.57
C ILE A 296 3.79 1.50 -14.34
N ILE A 297 3.05 2.57 -14.03
CA ILE A 297 3.32 3.42 -12.87
C ILE A 297 3.25 2.58 -11.58
N VAL A 298 2.19 1.81 -11.38
CA VAL A 298 1.99 0.98 -10.19
C VAL A 298 3.03 -0.14 -10.10
N PHE A 299 3.43 -0.72 -11.22
CA PHE A 299 4.53 -1.68 -11.23
C PHE A 299 5.83 -1.07 -10.68
N VAL A 300 6.20 0.12 -11.16
CA VAL A 300 7.41 0.83 -10.67
C VAL A 300 7.27 1.21 -9.20
N VAL A 301 6.11 1.69 -8.80
CA VAL A 301 5.82 2.08 -7.41
C VAL A 301 5.91 0.89 -6.46
N ASN A 302 5.28 -0.24 -6.79
CA ASN A 302 5.38 -1.46 -6.00
C ASN A 302 6.83 -1.92 -5.86
N LEU A 303 7.57 -1.91 -6.95
CA LEU A 303 8.97 -2.28 -6.97
C LEU A 303 9.80 -1.41 -6.01
N LEU A 304 9.61 -0.08 -6.06
CA LEU A 304 10.30 0.85 -5.16
C LEU A 304 9.91 0.64 -3.69
N ILE A 305 8.63 0.42 -3.39
CA ILE A 305 8.17 0.19 -2.01
C ILE A 305 8.81 -1.07 -1.42
N PHE A 306 8.84 -2.17 -2.16
CA PHE A 306 9.43 -3.41 -1.68
C PHE A 306 10.95 -3.28 -1.50
N THR A 307 11.64 -2.57 -2.40
CA THR A 307 13.07 -2.24 -2.26
C THR A 307 13.31 -1.39 -1.01
N PHE A 308 12.58 -0.29 -0.82
CA PHE A 308 12.74 0.55 0.38
C PHE A 308 12.45 -0.20 1.66
N SER A 309 11.43 -1.05 1.65
CA SER A 309 11.09 -1.88 2.80
C SER A 309 12.22 -2.85 3.14
N GLY A 310 12.77 -3.54 2.15
CA GLY A 310 13.91 -4.46 2.34
C GLY A 310 15.13 -3.77 2.95
N LEU A 311 15.53 -2.62 2.38
CA LEU A 311 16.66 -1.83 2.86
C LEU A 311 16.41 -1.24 4.26
N SER A 312 15.21 -0.75 4.55
CA SER A 312 14.85 -0.20 5.85
C SER A 312 14.87 -1.26 6.96
N ILE A 313 14.35 -2.46 6.68
CA ILE A 313 14.40 -3.60 7.60
C ILE A 313 15.86 -3.99 7.87
N ALA A 314 16.71 -4.07 6.85
CA ALA A 314 18.11 -4.40 7.00
C ALA A 314 18.84 -3.37 7.89
N HIS A 315 18.60 -2.08 7.65
CA HIS A 315 19.20 -1.02 8.45
C HIS A 315 18.77 -1.08 9.92
N SER A 316 17.48 -1.34 10.18
CA SER A 316 16.96 -1.48 11.54
C SER A 316 17.53 -2.71 12.25
N PHE A 317 17.65 -3.83 11.53
CA PHE A 317 18.19 -5.08 12.07
C PHE A 317 19.66 -4.92 12.52
N VAL A 318 20.51 -4.34 11.69
CA VAL A 318 21.92 -4.10 12.03
C VAL A 318 22.05 -3.03 13.14
N GLY A 319 21.16 -2.01 13.17
CA GLY A 319 21.12 -1.03 14.24
C GLY A 319 20.83 -1.64 15.61
N ILE A 320 19.97 -2.63 15.69
CA ILE A 320 19.67 -3.37 16.93
C ILE A 320 20.87 -4.21 17.36
N GLU A 321 21.55 -4.89 16.42
CA GLU A 321 22.70 -5.72 16.73
C GLU A 321 23.85 -4.90 17.34
N THR A 322 24.10 -3.70 16.81
CA THR A 322 25.12 -2.79 17.36
C THR A 322 24.79 -2.26 18.76
N THR A 323 23.52 -2.08 19.09
CA THR A 323 23.09 -1.64 20.44
C THR A 323 23.11 -2.76 21.47
N LEU A 324 23.00 -4.03 21.06
CA LEU A 324 23.08 -5.19 21.94
C LEU A 324 24.54 -5.62 22.24
N THR A 325 25.49 -5.21 21.40
CA THR A 325 26.92 -5.55 21.54
C THR A 325 27.74 -4.45 22.22
N THR A 326 27.17 -3.28 22.48
CA THR A 326 27.74 -2.19 23.28
C THR A 326 27.17 -2.19 24.68
#